data_05e85b71f59c4ae9e4f696907191925d
#
_entry.id   05e85b71f59c4ae9e4f696907191925d
#
_cell.length_a   1.000
_cell.length_b   1.000
_cell.length_c   1.000
_cell.angle_alpha   90.00
_cell.angle_beta   90.00
_cell.angle_gamma   90.00
#
_symmetry.space_group_name_H-M   'P 1'
#
loop_
_entity.id
_entity.type
_entity.pdbx_description
1 polymer ?
#
loop_
_entity_poly.entity_id
_entity_poly.type
_entity_poly.pdbx_seq_one_letter_code
_entity_poly.pdbx_strand_id
1 'polypeptide(L)'
;MKTRINIGQFISRRGDMRPDMLAVNDALADRRFCYAGLNSRVNQVCGALNSLGLAKGDRVALLAYNGHEFLETFFAIAKTGLVAVPVNWRLTAREITYILKDCGVKAIMFDSEFASTVEEIREMGSEGSVVEHWLEVRGNKVDIALDYEQLILSQGVEEPPVTAGGEDNLFIMYTSGTTGLPKGAVHTHNSVFWSVLNYSATAGMYFDDTHLVFLPLFHIAALVGAVTALYNGNALVVLRSFDPQKSWSLILDEKISTSYAVPAMLNFMLQVPDFDKYDWSSLRWFMSGGAPLPVETIKAYKEVGIDITQAFGMTEACGAVCMVGPEDGMRKAGSVGKAFFHTELRIVDAEGKDLPAGREGEIIARSPTIMKEYWNLPKATAEAIRDGWYHTGDIGVRDEEGFITIRDRIKDMIISGGENVYPAEVELVLMKHPEILEAAVIGQESQKWGDSPFAIVVSKSPGLSESEVLSHCDGKLARFKLPKGVAFVDELPRNSIGKVLKRVLRKQFPGPAPE
;
A
#
# COMPACT_ATOMS: atom_id res chain seq x y z
N MET A 1 -9.78 -26.91 23.04
CA MET A 1 -9.52 -26.75 21.59
C MET A 1 -8.89 -25.39 21.38
N LYS A 2 -7.66 -25.29 20.90
CA LYS A 2 -7.11 -23.98 20.46
C LYS A 2 -7.81 -23.63 19.15
N THR A 3 -8.56 -22.54 19.13
CA THR A 3 -9.18 -22.02 17.90
C THR A 3 -8.06 -21.69 16.93
N ARG A 4 -8.01 -22.36 15.79
CA ARG A 4 -7.02 -22.06 14.75
C ARG A 4 -7.48 -20.81 14.02
N ILE A 5 -6.69 -19.73 14.07
CA ILE A 5 -6.93 -18.54 13.26
C ILE A 5 -6.51 -18.87 11.84
N ASN A 6 -7.47 -18.85 10.92
CA ASN A 6 -7.24 -18.98 9.49
C ASN A 6 -8.07 -17.93 8.75
N ILE A 7 -7.42 -17.07 7.98
CA ILE A 7 -8.07 -15.95 7.29
C ILE A 7 -9.06 -16.46 6.23
N GLY A 8 -8.79 -17.59 5.59
CA GLY A 8 -9.70 -18.18 4.61
C GLY A 8 -11.07 -18.56 5.20
N GLN A 9 -11.11 -18.87 6.49
CA GLN A 9 -12.36 -19.19 7.20
C GLN A 9 -13.29 -17.98 7.40
N PHE A 10 -12.84 -16.76 7.14
CA PHE A 10 -13.70 -15.59 7.23
C PHE A 10 -14.86 -15.68 6.24
N ILE A 11 -14.56 -16.10 5.00
CA ILE A 11 -15.58 -16.24 3.96
C ILE A 11 -16.54 -17.38 4.28
N SER A 12 -16.04 -18.53 4.75
CA SER A 12 -16.88 -19.68 5.14
C SER A 12 -17.87 -19.27 6.23
N ARG A 13 -17.37 -18.67 7.31
CA ARG A 13 -18.22 -18.24 8.44
C ARG A 13 -19.24 -17.18 8.05
N ARG A 14 -18.87 -16.24 7.15
CA ARG A 14 -19.83 -15.26 6.65
C ARG A 14 -20.87 -15.91 5.75
N GLY A 15 -20.45 -16.86 4.90
CA GLY A 15 -21.37 -17.68 4.11
C GLY A 15 -22.38 -18.45 4.96
N ASP A 16 -21.94 -18.99 6.11
CA ASP A 16 -22.84 -19.66 7.06
C ASP A 16 -23.79 -18.68 7.78
N MET A 17 -23.29 -17.51 8.17
CA MET A 17 -24.06 -16.52 8.96
C MET A 17 -25.02 -15.70 8.10
N ARG A 18 -24.63 -15.35 6.90
CA ARG A 18 -25.33 -14.41 6.01
C ARG A 18 -25.16 -14.83 4.53
N PRO A 19 -25.68 -15.99 4.13
CA PRO A 19 -25.41 -16.59 2.82
C PRO A 19 -25.77 -15.67 1.66
N ASP A 20 -26.89 -14.97 1.76
CA ASP A 20 -27.46 -14.19 0.67
C ASP A 20 -26.98 -12.73 0.62
N MET A 21 -26.21 -12.28 1.63
CA MET A 21 -25.65 -10.92 1.60
C MET A 21 -24.62 -10.77 0.50
N LEU A 22 -24.63 -9.61 -0.16
CA LEU A 22 -23.61 -9.24 -1.14
C LEU A 22 -22.23 -9.22 -0.47
N ALA A 23 -21.30 -9.99 -1.02
CA ALA A 23 -19.90 -10.00 -0.60
C ALA A 23 -19.02 -9.21 -1.56
N VAL A 24 -19.15 -9.45 -2.87
CA VAL A 24 -18.33 -8.81 -3.90
C VAL A 24 -19.20 -8.41 -5.09
N ASN A 25 -19.06 -7.16 -5.52
CA ASN A 25 -19.48 -6.65 -6.80
C ASN A 25 -18.24 -6.30 -7.62
N ASP A 26 -17.90 -7.12 -8.61
CA ASP A 26 -16.86 -6.82 -9.60
C ASP A 26 -17.47 -5.94 -10.68
N ALA A 27 -17.24 -4.63 -10.57
CA ALA A 27 -17.90 -3.63 -11.39
C ALA A 27 -17.51 -3.67 -12.88
N LEU A 28 -16.38 -4.26 -13.23
CA LEU A 28 -15.97 -4.43 -14.63
C LEU A 28 -16.56 -5.71 -15.24
N ALA A 29 -16.48 -6.81 -14.49
CA ALA A 29 -16.95 -8.11 -14.95
C ALA A 29 -18.48 -8.21 -14.93
N ASP A 30 -19.18 -7.21 -14.39
CA ASP A 30 -20.62 -7.21 -14.12
C ASP A 30 -21.05 -8.48 -13.37
N ARG A 31 -20.26 -8.83 -12.35
CA ARG A 31 -20.48 -10.03 -11.54
C ARG A 31 -20.66 -9.68 -10.07
N ARG A 32 -21.76 -10.20 -9.53
CA ARG A 32 -22.11 -10.00 -8.11
C ARG A 32 -22.18 -11.36 -7.41
N PHE A 33 -21.48 -11.47 -6.30
CA PHE A 33 -21.44 -12.69 -5.49
C PHE A 33 -21.96 -12.40 -4.09
N CYS A 34 -22.92 -13.19 -3.63
CA CYS A 34 -23.24 -13.26 -2.21
C CYS A 34 -22.14 -14.04 -1.45
N TYR A 35 -22.14 -13.99 -0.12
CA TYR A 35 -21.13 -14.66 0.69
C TYR A 35 -21.08 -16.18 0.45
N ALA A 36 -22.24 -16.86 0.33
CA ALA A 36 -22.29 -18.28 0.00
C ALA A 36 -21.72 -18.57 -1.39
N GLY A 37 -22.06 -17.74 -2.39
CA GLY A 37 -21.54 -17.87 -3.74
C GLY A 37 -20.03 -17.65 -3.82
N LEU A 38 -19.52 -16.62 -3.13
CA LEU A 38 -18.07 -16.37 -3.03
C LEU A 38 -17.36 -17.55 -2.34
N ASN A 39 -17.93 -18.09 -1.24
CA ASN A 39 -17.35 -19.23 -0.55
C ASN A 39 -17.27 -20.47 -1.44
N SER A 40 -18.31 -20.74 -2.22
CA SER A 40 -18.33 -21.86 -3.17
C SER A 40 -17.22 -21.73 -4.20
N ARG A 41 -17.01 -20.54 -4.77
CA ARG A 41 -15.91 -20.30 -5.70
C ARG A 41 -14.54 -20.44 -5.05
N VAL A 42 -14.37 -19.89 -3.84
CA VAL A 42 -13.14 -20.07 -3.06
C VAL A 42 -12.83 -21.58 -2.86
N ASN A 43 -13.85 -22.39 -2.55
CA ASN A 43 -13.68 -23.83 -2.38
C ASN A 43 -13.29 -24.54 -3.69
N GLN A 44 -13.88 -24.11 -4.81
CA GLN A 44 -13.47 -24.61 -6.14
C GLN A 44 -12.03 -24.25 -6.45
N VAL A 45 -11.58 -23.03 -6.13
CA VAL A 45 -10.16 -22.65 -6.28
C VAL A 45 -9.26 -23.49 -5.38
N CYS A 46 -9.68 -23.82 -4.14
CA CYS A 46 -8.94 -24.74 -3.28
C CYS A 46 -8.76 -26.11 -3.95
N GLY A 47 -9.83 -26.65 -4.53
CA GLY A 47 -9.79 -27.91 -5.31
C GLY A 47 -8.80 -27.81 -6.48
N ALA A 48 -8.86 -26.72 -7.24
CA ALA A 48 -7.98 -26.47 -8.37
C ALA A 48 -6.50 -26.43 -7.93
N LEU A 49 -6.15 -25.64 -6.92
CA LEU A 49 -4.77 -25.55 -6.42
C LEU A 49 -4.26 -26.90 -5.87
N ASN A 50 -5.11 -27.67 -5.19
CA ASN A 50 -4.77 -29.00 -4.72
C ASN A 50 -4.55 -29.98 -5.89
N SER A 51 -5.35 -29.91 -6.97
CA SER A 51 -5.20 -30.77 -8.15
C SER A 51 -3.88 -30.55 -8.89
N LEU A 52 -3.26 -29.38 -8.73
CA LEU A 52 -1.94 -29.05 -9.25
C LEU A 52 -0.79 -29.64 -8.38
N GLY A 53 -1.10 -30.33 -7.30
CA GLY A 53 -0.10 -30.93 -6.42
C GLY A 53 0.60 -29.94 -5.49
N LEU A 54 0.08 -28.72 -5.35
CA LEU A 54 0.63 -27.73 -4.45
C LEU A 54 0.43 -28.14 -2.99
N ALA A 55 1.47 -28.01 -2.19
CA ALA A 55 1.49 -28.39 -0.78
C ALA A 55 1.52 -27.17 0.14
N LYS A 56 1.08 -27.34 1.39
CA LYS A 56 1.15 -26.29 2.43
C LYS A 56 2.54 -25.62 2.45
N GLY A 57 2.56 -24.31 2.42
CA GLY A 57 3.76 -23.48 2.39
C GLY A 57 4.29 -23.17 0.98
N ASP A 58 3.76 -23.82 -0.07
CA ASP A 58 4.13 -23.43 -1.44
C ASP A 58 3.60 -22.04 -1.79
N ARG A 59 4.34 -21.29 -2.59
CA ARG A 59 4.03 -19.90 -2.96
C ARG A 59 3.28 -19.86 -4.27
N VAL A 60 2.20 -19.06 -4.27
CA VAL A 60 1.37 -18.79 -5.45
C VAL A 60 1.40 -17.28 -5.71
N ALA A 61 1.93 -16.87 -6.86
CA ALA A 61 1.95 -15.47 -7.27
C ALA A 61 0.59 -15.03 -7.84
N LEU A 62 0.22 -13.78 -7.55
CA LEU A 62 -0.98 -13.13 -8.04
C LEU A 62 -0.56 -11.91 -8.88
N LEU A 63 -0.50 -12.06 -10.21
CA LEU A 63 -0.16 -11.02 -11.19
C LEU A 63 -1.42 -10.58 -11.91
N ALA A 64 -2.27 -9.86 -11.22
CA ALA A 64 -3.58 -9.48 -11.72
C ALA A 64 -3.99 -8.07 -11.32
N TYR A 65 -4.89 -7.48 -12.10
CA TYR A 65 -5.65 -6.32 -11.68
C TYR A 65 -6.61 -6.69 -10.54
N ASN A 66 -7.31 -5.68 -9.99
CA ASN A 66 -8.37 -5.97 -9.04
C ASN A 66 -9.51 -6.74 -9.72
N GLY A 67 -10.05 -7.70 -9.02
CA GLY A 67 -11.17 -8.51 -9.47
C GLY A 67 -11.55 -9.57 -8.45
N HIS A 68 -12.69 -10.21 -8.67
CA HIS A 68 -13.14 -11.28 -7.80
C HIS A 68 -12.16 -12.47 -7.82
N GLU A 69 -11.51 -12.73 -8.97
CA GLU A 69 -10.55 -13.83 -9.11
C GLU A 69 -9.31 -13.65 -8.23
N PHE A 70 -8.86 -12.39 -8.03
CA PHE A 70 -7.79 -12.11 -7.08
C PHE A 70 -8.21 -12.45 -5.65
N LEU A 71 -9.40 -12.03 -5.26
CA LEU A 71 -9.94 -12.26 -3.91
C LEU A 71 -10.20 -13.74 -3.65
N GLU A 72 -10.88 -14.44 -4.55
CA GLU A 72 -11.18 -15.87 -4.37
C GLU A 72 -9.90 -16.71 -4.33
N THR A 73 -8.89 -16.38 -5.16
CA THR A 73 -7.59 -17.06 -5.13
C THR A 73 -6.84 -16.77 -3.83
N PHE A 74 -6.84 -15.53 -3.35
CA PHE A 74 -6.22 -15.18 -2.06
C PHE A 74 -6.85 -15.95 -0.89
N PHE A 75 -8.18 -16.02 -0.82
CA PHE A 75 -8.86 -16.75 0.24
C PHE A 75 -8.69 -18.28 0.11
N ALA A 76 -8.59 -18.82 -1.10
CA ALA A 76 -8.27 -20.23 -1.33
C ALA A 76 -6.85 -20.57 -0.86
N ILE A 77 -5.87 -19.72 -1.17
CA ILE A 77 -4.50 -19.83 -0.65
C ILE A 77 -4.52 -19.86 0.88
N ALA A 78 -5.29 -18.95 1.50
CA ALA A 78 -5.44 -18.90 2.94
C ALA A 78 -6.07 -20.18 3.53
N LYS A 79 -7.10 -20.76 2.89
CA LYS A 79 -7.73 -22.01 3.35
C LYS A 79 -6.79 -23.19 3.25
N THR A 80 -6.06 -23.33 2.15
CA THR A 80 -5.18 -24.47 1.85
C THR A 80 -3.83 -24.41 2.55
N GLY A 81 -3.48 -23.27 3.15
CA GLY A 81 -2.18 -23.08 3.80
C GLY A 81 -1.02 -22.85 2.83
N LEU A 82 -1.32 -22.50 1.59
CA LEU A 82 -0.37 -21.95 0.64
C LEU A 82 0.01 -20.53 1.05
N VAL A 83 0.96 -19.92 0.36
CA VAL A 83 1.43 -18.55 0.65
C VAL A 83 1.24 -17.68 -0.58
N ALA A 84 0.44 -16.62 -0.46
CA ALA A 84 0.22 -15.69 -1.55
C ALA A 84 1.46 -14.79 -1.76
N VAL A 85 1.78 -14.51 -3.01
CA VAL A 85 2.77 -13.51 -3.40
C VAL A 85 2.08 -12.48 -4.31
N PRO A 86 1.43 -11.46 -3.74
CA PRO A 86 0.84 -10.38 -4.53
C PRO A 86 1.93 -9.65 -5.32
N VAL A 87 1.83 -9.69 -6.65
CA VAL A 87 2.84 -9.12 -7.53
C VAL A 87 2.35 -7.79 -8.09
N ASN A 88 3.17 -6.78 -7.97
CA ASN A 88 2.91 -5.50 -8.59
C ASN A 88 3.05 -5.61 -10.11
N TRP A 89 1.92 -5.54 -10.80
CA TRP A 89 1.84 -5.70 -12.26
C TRP A 89 2.49 -4.55 -13.07
N ARG A 90 2.91 -3.46 -12.40
CA ARG A 90 3.65 -2.35 -13.05
C ARG A 90 5.15 -2.62 -13.14
N LEU A 91 5.63 -3.70 -12.52
CA LEU A 91 7.03 -4.10 -12.59
C LEU A 91 7.35 -4.68 -13.96
N THR A 92 8.60 -4.56 -14.36
CA THR A 92 9.12 -5.22 -15.56
C THR A 92 9.19 -6.74 -15.38
N ALA A 93 9.17 -7.50 -16.46
CA ALA A 93 9.33 -8.96 -16.44
C ALA A 93 10.58 -9.39 -15.65
N ARG A 94 11.69 -8.63 -15.76
CA ARG A 94 12.92 -8.90 -15.01
C ARG A 94 12.76 -8.74 -13.50
N GLU A 95 12.07 -7.69 -13.06
CA GLU A 95 11.81 -7.46 -11.63
C GLU A 95 10.86 -8.51 -11.06
N ILE A 96 9.84 -8.89 -11.84
CA ILE A 96 8.92 -9.96 -11.47
C ILE A 96 9.69 -11.29 -11.37
N THR A 97 10.51 -11.63 -12.35
CA THR A 97 11.35 -12.84 -12.33
C THR A 97 12.23 -12.92 -11.08
N TYR A 98 12.79 -11.80 -10.64
CA TYR A 98 13.53 -11.75 -9.38
C TYR A 98 12.65 -12.18 -8.20
N ILE A 99 11.46 -11.61 -8.06
CA ILE A 99 10.52 -11.93 -6.98
C ILE A 99 10.14 -13.41 -7.00
N LEU A 100 9.77 -13.94 -8.18
CA LEU A 100 9.36 -15.33 -8.33
C LEU A 100 10.49 -16.31 -7.94
N LYS A 101 11.73 -15.99 -8.29
CA LYS A 101 12.91 -16.80 -7.93
C LYS A 101 13.27 -16.68 -6.45
N ASP A 102 13.27 -15.48 -5.89
CA ASP A 102 13.67 -15.20 -4.51
C ASP A 102 12.77 -15.95 -3.51
N CYS A 103 11.45 -15.96 -3.73
CA CYS A 103 10.54 -16.70 -2.87
C CYS A 103 10.15 -18.11 -3.39
N GLY A 104 10.67 -18.54 -4.53
CA GLY A 104 10.45 -19.88 -5.07
C GLY A 104 8.97 -20.15 -5.35
N VAL A 105 8.34 -19.29 -6.17
CA VAL A 105 6.94 -19.41 -6.59
C VAL A 105 6.76 -20.68 -7.43
N LYS A 106 5.78 -21.51 -7.08
CA LYS A 106 5.44 -22.73 -7.86
C LYS A 106 4.30 -22.53 -8.85
N ALA A 107 3.34 -21.68 -8.52
CA ALA A 107 2.22 -21.37 -9.41
C ALA A 107 2.02 -19.86 -9.51
N ILE A 108 1.56 -19.41 -10.67
CA ILE A 108 1.19 -18.02 -10.90
C ILE A 108 -0.21 -17.95 -11.51
N MET A 109 -1.08 -17.16 -10.90
CA MET A 109 -2.34 -16.72 -11.48
C MET A 109 -2.12 -15.34 -12.08
N PHE A 110 -2.47 -15.16 -13.35
CA PHE A 110 -2.25 -13.89 -14.04
C PHE A 110 -3.41 -13.52 -14.97
N ASP A 111 -3.67 -12.21 -15.06
CA ASP A 111 -4.61 -11.67 -16.04
C ASP A 111 -4.04 -11.80 -17.47
N SER A 112 -4.87 -12.15 -18.44
CA SER A 112 -4.50 -12.30 -19.85
C SER A 112 -3.88 -11.05 -20.49
N GLU A 113 -4.06 -9.89 -19.88
CA GLU A 113 -3.40 -8.65 -20.30
C GLU A 113 -1.90 -8.67 -20.05
N PHE A 114 -1.42 -9.53 -19.14
CA PHE A 114 0.00 -9.75 -18.84
C PHE A 114 0.62 -10.93 -19.59
N ALA A 115 -0.06 -11.47 -20.61
CA ALA A 115 0.43 -12.61 -21.37
C ALA A 115 1.85 -12.39 -21.95
N SER A 116 2.12 -11.22 -22.55
CA SER A 116 3.47 -10.88 -23.05
C SER A 116 4.52 -10.84 -21.95
N THR A 117 4.18 -10.23 -20.80
CA THR A 117 5.08 -10.21 -19.63
C THR A 117 5.36 -11.63 -19.12
N VAL A 118 4.34 -12.48 -19.09
CA VAL A 118 4.47 -13.90 -18.69
C VAL A 118 5.38 -14.66 -19.65
N GLU A 119 5.26 -14.46 -20.94
CA GLU A 119 6.15 -15.08 -21.94
C GLU A 119 7.60 -14.61 -21.78
N GLU A 120 7.85 -13.31 -21.57
CA GLU A 120 9.18 -12.79 -21.24
C GLU A 120 9.74 -13.41 -19.96
N ILE A 121 8.93 -13.57 -18.90
CA ILE A 121 9.33 -14.23 -17.65
C ILE A 121 9.73 -15.68 -17.90
N ARG A 122 9.00 -16.40 -18.74
CA ARG A 122 9.30 -17.78 -19.12
C ARG A 122 10.61 -17.89 -19.89
N GLU A 123 10.84 -17.02 -20.85
CA GLU A 123 12.09 -16.97 -21.63
C GLU A 123 13.30 -16.71 -20.72
N MET A 124 13.19 -15.76 -19.79
CA MET A 124 14.22 -15.48 -18.77
C MET A 124 14.38 -16.63 -17.77
N GLY A 125 13.34 -17.44 -17.60
CA GLY A 125 13.28 -18.54 -16.62
C GLY A 125 13.92 -19.83 -17.09
N SER A 126 14.32 -19.98 -18.36
CA SER A 126 14.95 -21.20 -18.89
C SER A 126 16.20 -21.64 -18.11
N GLU A 127 16.81 -20.76 -17.33
CA GLU A 127 17.92 -21.03 -16.40
C GLU A 127 17.50 -20.98 -14.92
N GLY A 128 16.36 -21.59 -14.53
CA GLY A 128 15.98 -21.75 -13.12
C GLY A 128 14.67 -21.11 -12.68
N SER A 129 13.68 -20.99 -13.54
CA SER A 129 12.31 -20.71 -13.10
C SER A 129 11.75 -21.93 -12.39
N VAL A 130 11.29 -21.74 -11.16
CA VAL A 130 10.61 -22.77 -10.34
C VAL A 130 9.10 -22.76 -10.53
N VAL A 131 8.56 -21.92 -11.42
CA VAL A 131 7.12 -21.86 -11.71
C VAL A 131 6.72 -23.07 -12.53
N GLU A 132 5.92 -23.93 -11.92
CA GLU A 132 5.47 -25.20 -12.50
C GLU A 132 4.10 -25.03 -13.17
N HIS A 133 3.24 -24.14 -12.64
CA HIS A 133 1.86 -23.97 -13.07
C HIS A 133 1.54 -22.50 -13.39
N TRP A 134 0.89 -22.31 -14.54
CA TRP A 134 0.47 -21.00 -15.06
C TRP A 134 -1.05 -21.03 -15.23
N LEU A 135 -1.77 -20.14 -14.55
CA LEU A 135 -3.23 -20.04 -14.59
C LEU A 135 -3.62 -18.69 -15.18
N GLU A 136 -4.22 -18.71 -16.35
CA GLU A 136 -4.65 -17.50 -17.04
C GLU A 136 -6.09 -17.16 -16.71
N VAL A 137 -6.31 -15.91 -16.29
CA VAL A 137 -7.63 -15.35 -15.98
C VAL A 137 -8.09 -14.50 -17.15
N ARG A 138 -9.37 -14.63 -17.50
CA ARG A 138 -10.04 -13.78 -18.51
C ARG A 138 -9.42 -13.87 -19.91
N GLY A 139 -8.86 -14.98 -20.26
CA GLY A 139 -8.28 -15.18 -21.60
C GLY A 139 -7.76 -16.59 -21.81
N ASN A 140 -7.15 -16.79 -22.95
CA ASN A 140 -6.45 -18.02 -23.34
C ASN A 140 -5.39 -17.65 -24.38
N LYS A 141 -4.40 -16.83 -23.96
CA LYS A 141 -3.37 -16.27 -24.85
C LYS A 141 -2.03 -16.99 -24.74
N VAL A 142 -1.82 -17.69 -23.60
CA VAL A 142 -0.55 -18.38 -23.32
C VAL A 142 -0.77 -19.88 -23.41
N ASP A 143 -0.20 -20.51 -24.42
CA ASP A 143 -0.45 -21.93 -24.78
C ASP A 143 -0.26 -22.93 -23.65
N ILE A 144 0.67 -22.67 -22.73
CA ILE A 144 0.93 -23.58 -21.58
C ILE A 144 0.07 -23.25 -20.37
N ALA A 145 -0.63 -22.13 -20.36
CA ALA A 145 -1.43 -21.73 -19.23
C ALA A 145 -2.73 -22.52 -19.19
N LEU A 146 -3.12 -22.90 -18.00
CA LEU A 146 -4.43 -23.47 -17.74
C LEU A 146 -5.46 -22.35 -17.70
N ASP A 147 -6.60 -22.56 -18.32
CA ASP A 147 -7.74 -21.65 -18.18
C ASP A 147 -8.27 -21.72 -16.75
N TYR A 148 -8.18 -20.61 -16.05
CA TYR A 148 -8.55 -20.50 -14.64
C TYR A 148 -10.01 -20.88 -14.42
N GLU A 149 -10.94 -20.35 -15.20
CA GLU A 149 -12.37 -20.56 -15.00
C GLU A 149 -12.77 -22.02 -15.29
N GLN A 150 -12.22 -22.62 -16.36
CA GLN A 150 -12.46 -24.03 -16.67
C GLN A 150 -11.91 -24.94 -15.57
N LEU A 151 -10.73 -24.63 -15.05
CA LEU A 151 -10.10 -25.43 -14.02
C LEU A 151 -10.93 -25.43 -12.72
N ILE A 152 -11.39 -24.25 -12.27
CA ILE A 152 -12.16 -24.15 -11.03
C ILE A 152 -13.57 -24.73 -11.17
N LEU A 153 -14.24 -24.56 -12.32
CA LEU A 153 -15.57 -25.11 -12.57
C LEU A 153 -15.58 -26.66 -12.62
N SER A 154 -14.43 -27.29 -12.83
CA SER A 154 -14.27 -28.74 -12.75
C SER A 154 -14.21 -29.28 -11.32
N GLN A 155 -14.15 -28.40 -10.30
CA GLN A 155 -13.95 -28.75 -8.90
C GLN A 155 -15.25 -28.70 -8.09
N GLY A 156 -15.28 -29.45 -7.00
CA GLY A 156 -16.38 -29.40 -6.03
C GLY A 156 -16.41 -28.11 -5.22
N VAL A 157 -17.53 -27.88 -4.58
CA VAL A 157 -17.79 -26.68 -3.74
C VAL A 157 -17.66 -26.96 -2.24
N GLU A 158 -17.30 -28.19 -1.86
CA GLU A 158 -17.21 -28.64 -0.47
C GLU A 158 -16.11 -27.88 0.27
N GLU A 159 -16.36 -27.58 1.55
CA GLU A 159 -15.41 -26.87 2.40
C GLU A 159 -14.15 -27.73 2.62
N PRO A 160 -12.96 -27.26 2.26
CA PRO A 160 -11.73 -28.02 2.46
C PRO A 160 -11.35 -28.08 3.95
N PRO A 161 -10.56 -29.09 4.36
CA PRO A 161 -10.06 -29.17 5.73
C PRO A 161 -9.12 -27.99 6.02
N VAL A 162 -9.21 -27.44 7.24
CA VAL A 162 -8.33 -26.36 7.69
C VAL A 162 -6.93 -26.90 7.97
N THR A 163 -5.96 -26.58 7.13
CA THR A 163 -4.58 -27.06 7.22
C THR A 163 -3.62 -26.05 7.85
N ALA A 164 -3.92 -24.74 7.77
CA ALA A 164 -3.09 -23.66 8.30
C ALA A 164 -3.66 -23.09 9.61
N GLY A 165 -2.78 -22.55 10.43
CA GLY A 165 -3.09 -21.88 11.69
C GLY A 165 -2.41 -20.53 11.80
N GLY A 166 -2.59 -19.84 12.93
CA GLY A 166 -2.20 -18.46 13.13
C GLY A 166 -0.74 -18.12 12.79
N GLU A 167 0.20 -18.99 13.10
CA GLU A 167 1.64 -18.76 12.88
C GLU A 167 2.13 -19.16 11.48
N ASP A 168 1.28 -19.82 10.68
CA ASP A 168 1.62 -20.15 9.30
C ASP A 168 1.68 -18.86 8.45
N ASN A 169 2.60 -18.83 7.50
CA ASN A 169 2.73 -17.69 6.58
C ASN A 169 1.49 -17.63 5.67
N LEU A 170 0.94 -16.44 5.49
CA LEU A 170 -0.22 -16.21 4.63
C LEU A 170 0.18 -15.55 3.31
N PHE A 171 1.04 -14.53 3.39
CA PHE A 171 1.55 -13.90 2.18
C PHE A 171 2.97 -13.33 2.37
N ILE A 172 3.67 -13.14 1.26
CA ILE A 172 4.93 -12.42 1.16
C ILE A 172 4.71 -11.24 0.22
N MET A 173 4.82 -10.03 0.75
CA MET A 173 4.62 -8.81 -0.04
C MET A 173 5.95 -8.07 -0.20
N TYR A 174 6.37 -7.89 -1.45
CA TYR A 174 7.65 -7.27 -1.76
C TYR A 174 7.57 -5.75 -1.71
N THR A 175 8.52 -5.15 -0.99
CA THR A 175 8.69 -3.71 -0.89
C THR A 175 9.96 -3.26 -1.62
N SER A 176 9.94 -2.05 -2.19
CA SER A 176 11.13 -1.46 -2.79
C SER A 176 12.17 -1.17 -1.69
N GLY A 177 13.11 -2.08 -1.53
CA GLY A 177 14.19 -1.92 -0.57
C GLY A 177 15.02 -0.66 -0.83
N THR A 178 15.56 -0.09 0.24
CA THR A 178 16.44 1.10 0.17
C THR A 178 17.80 0.78 -0.43
N THR A 179 18.18 -0.50 -0.44
CA THR A 179 19.49 -1.02 -0.87
C THR A 179 19.52 -1.52 -2.31
N GLY A 180 18.42 -1.44 -3.05
CA GLY A 180 18.35 -1.75 -4.49
C GLY A 180 17.45 -2.92 -4.85
N LEU A 181 17.53 -4.07 -4.20
CA LEU A 181 16.65 -5.21 -4.45
C LEU A 181 15.41 -5.17 -3.54
N PRO A 182 14.22 -5.58 -4.03
CA PRO A 182 13.03 -5.68 -3.23
C PRO A 182 13.21 -6.70 -2.09
N LYS A 183 12.57 -6.42 -0.93
CA LYS A 183 12.52 -7.32 0.22
C LYS A 183 11.09 -7.82 0.42
N GLY A 184 10.91 -9.11 0.62
CA GLY A 184 9.61 -9.72 0.87
C GLY A 184 9.25 -9.69 2.36
N ALA A 185 8.30 -8.84 2.77
CA ALA A 185 7.75 -8.85 4.12
C ALA A 185 6.77 -10.03 4.29
N VAL A 186 7.03 -10.88 5.27
CA VAL A 186 6.25 -12.10 5.53
C VAL A 186 5.17 -11.82 6.57
N HIS A 187 3.92 -12.06 6.20
CA HIS A 187 2.78 -11.96 7.12
C HIS A 187 2.14 -13.32 7.36
N THR A 188 1.78 -13.54 8.63
CA THR A 188 1.10 -14.75 9.08
C THR A 188 -0.42 -14.52 9.13
N HIS A 189 -1.18 -15.60 9.30
CA HIS A 189 -2.62 -15.46 9.56
C HIS A 189 -2.87 -14.62 10.83
N ASN A 190 -2.02 -14.75 11.87
CA ASN A 190 -2.14 -13.96 13.09
C ASN A 190 -1.92 -12.45 12.84
N SER A 191 -0.84 -12.07 12.14
CA SER A 191 -0.57 -10.65 11.91
C SER A 191 -1.70 -9.97 11.13
N VAL A 192 -2.27 -10.68 10.15
CA VAL A 192 -3.42 -10.19 9.37
C VAL A 192 -4.70 -10.15 10.22
N PHE A 193 -4.95 -11.15 11.05
CA PHE A 193 -6.09 -11.16 11.97
C PHE A 193 -6.07 -9.95 12.92
N TRP A 194 -4.90 -9.68 13.51
CA TRP A 194 -4.75 -8.51 14.39
C TRP A 194 -4.87 -7.18 13.64
N SER A 195 -4.41 -7.14 12.38
CA SER A 195 -4.62 -5.97 11.55
C SER A 195 -6.11 -5.73 11.27
N VAL A 196 -6.86 -6.77 10.92
CA VAL A 196 -8.31 -6.72 10.76
C VAL A 196 -9.00 -6.19 12.02
N LEU A 197 -8.62 -6.70 13.21
CA LEU A 197 -9.17 -6.20 14.47
C LEU A 197 -8.82 -4.74 14.73
N ASN A 198 -7.59 -4.33 14.44
CA ASN A 198 -7.16 -2.95 14.55
C ASN A 198 -7.99 -1.99 13.68
N TYR A 199 -8.19 -2.35 12.41
CA TYR A 199 -9.03 -1.56 11.50
C TYR A 199 -10.50 -1.53 11.95
N SER A 200 -11.04 -2.67 12.37
CA SER A 200 -12.42 -2.75 12.86
C SER A 200 -12.62 -1.92 14.14
N ALA A 201 -11.65 -1.91 15.05
CA ALA A 201 -11.74 -1.19 16.31
C ALA A 201 -11.47 0.32 16.19
N THR A 202 -10.67 0.75 15.20
CA THR A 202 -10.14 2.11 15.14
C THR A 202 -10.68 2.91 13.95
N ALA A 203 -10.77 2.30 12.76
CA ALA A 203 -11.11 3.02 11.53
C ALA A 203 -12.62 3.22 11.32
N GLY A 204 -13.47 2.69 12.21
CA GLY A 204 -14.93 2.84 12.10
C GLY A 204 -15.51 2.17 10.85
N MET A 205 -14.99 1.01 10.46
CA MET A 205 -15.60 0.16 9.44
C MET A 205 -16.66 -0.72 10.12
N TYR A 206 -17.92 -0.42 9.85
CA TYR A 206 -19.05 -1.07 10.52
C TYR A 206 -19.62 -2.23 9.71
N PHE A 207 -20.43 -3.05 10.37
CA PHE A 207 -21.26 -4.04 9.70
C PHE A 207 -22.26 -3.35 8.74
N ASP A 208 -22.51 -3.96 7.58
CA ASP A 208 -23.33 -3.44 6.49
C ASP A 208 -22.73 -2.22 5.74
N ASP A 209 -21.46 -1.87 5.95
CA ASP A 209 -20.78 -0.92 5.07
C ASP A 209 -20.61 -1.48 3.65
N THR A 210 -20.55 -0.59 2.68
CA THR A 210 -20.09 -0.90 1.32
C THR A 210 -18.74 -0.25 1.10
N HIS A 211 -17.72 -1.07 0.83
CA HIS A 211 -16.34 -0.61 0.69
C HIS A 211 -15.89 -0.63 -0.77
N LEU A 212 -15.46 0.53 -1.30
CA LEU A 212 -14.92 0.63 -2.65
C LEU A 212 -13.43 0.32 -2.67
N VAL A 213 -13.05 -0.66 -3.49
CA VAL A 213 -11.67 -1.06 -3.72
C VAL A 213 -11.23 -0.58 -5.10
N PHE A 214 -10.48 0.51 -5.16
CA PHE A 214 -9.83 1.01 -6.38
C PHE A 214 -8.30 1.09 -6.24
N LEU A 215 -7.77 1.01 -5.02
CA LEU A 215 -6.35 0.77 -4.82
C LEU A 215 -5.99 -0.65 -5.28
N PRO A 216 -4.80 -0.85 -5.86
CA PRO A 216 -4.38 -2.17 -6.30
C PRO A 216 -4.29 -3.18 -5.13
N LEU A 217 -4.91 -4.34 -5.29
CA LEU A 217 -4.94 -5.41 -4.27
C LEU A 217 -3.56 -6.02 -3.96
N PHE A 218 -2.56 -5.78 -4.80
CA PHE A 218 -1.18 -6.17 -4.47
C PHE A 218 -0.52 -5.25 -3.43
N HIS A 219 -1.19 -4.15 -3.01
CA HIS A 219 -0.75 -3.30 -1.91
C HIS A 219 -1.45 -3.66 -0.61
N ILE A 220 -0.69 -3.53 0.48
CA ILE A 220 -1.14 -3.91 1.82
C ILE A 220 -2.42 -3.19 2.24
N ALA A 221 -2.55 -1.89 1.94
CA ALA A 221 -3.72 -1.11 2.33
C ALA A 221 -5.00 -1.64 1.66
N ALA A 222 -4.95 -1.94 0.36
CA ALA A 222 -6.10 -2.48 -0.37
C ALA A 222 -6.43 -3.91 0.07
N LEU A 223 -5.41 -4.78 0.17
CA LEU A 223 -5.61 -6.18 0.52
C LEU A 223 -6.18 -6.33 1.92
N VAL A 224 -5.56 -5.71 2.93
CA VAL A 224 -6.03 -5.78 4.31
C VAL A 224 -7.36 -5.07 4.48
N GLY A 225 -7.59 -3.96 3.75
CA GLY A 225 -8.89 -3.29 3.70
C GLY A 225 -10.00 -4.19 3.20
N ALA A 226 -9.78 -4.89 2.09
CA ALA A 226 -10.74 -5.85 1.53
C ALA A 226 -10.98 -7.03 2.49
N VAL A 227 -9.92 -7.59 3.10
CA VAL A 227 -10.05 -8.67 4.10
C VAL A 227 -10.83 -8.18 5.32
N THR A 228 -10.59 -6.94 5.79
CA THR A 228 -11.32 -6.34 6.93
C THR A 228 -12.80 -6.14 6.59
N ALA A 229 -13.10 -5.62 5.41
CA ALA A 229 -14.47 -5.43 4.97
C ALA A 229 -15.24 -6.76 4.93
N LEU A 230 -14.67 -7.79 4.32
CA LEU A 230 -15.29 -9.12 4.28
C LEU A 230 -15.40 -9.77 5.66
N TYR A 231 -14.42 -9.57 6.54
CA TYR A 231 -14.51 -10.02 7.93
C TYR A 231 -15.68 -9.36 8.67
N ASN A 232 -15.89 -8.07 8.48
CA ASN A 232 -16.99 -7.32 9.11
C ASN A 232 -18.38 -7.63 8.49
N GLY A 233 -18.45 -8.32 7.36
CA GLY A 233 -19.70 -8.64 6.66
C GLY A 233 -20.13 -7.55 5.69
N ASN A 234 -19.20 -6.74 5.23
CA ASN A 234 -19.45 -5.65 4.29
C ASN A 234 -19.49 -6.16 2.84
N ALA A 235 -20.11 -5.38 1.96
CA ALA A 235 -19.98 -5.57 0.53
C ALA A 235 -18.70 -4.89 0.01
N LEU A 236 -17.95 -5.57 -0.85
CA LEU A 236 -16.88 -4.96 -1.65
C LEU A 236 -17.40 -4.60 -3.03
N VAL A 237 -17.18 -3.37 -3.44
CA VAL A 237 -17.29 -2.95 -4.83
C VAL A 237 -15.88 -2.82 -5.38
N VAL A 238 -15.54 -3.65 -6.35
CA VAL A 238 -14.17 -3.75 -6.86
C VAL A 238 -14.09 -3.08 -8.21
N LEU A 239 -13.30 -2.01 -8.29
CA LEU A 239 -12.93 -1.36 -9.53
C LEU A 239 -11.57 -1.89 -9.98
N ARG A 240 -11.49 -2.39 -11.21
CA ARG A 240 -10.32 -3.07 -11.76
C ARG A 240 -9.03 -2.26 -11.66
N SER A 241 -9.13 -0.99 -12.01
CA SER A 241 -8.07 0.01 -11.86
C SER A 241 -8.71 1.36 -11.55
N PHE A 242 -7.95 2.25 -10.94
CA PHE A 242 -8.45 3.58 -10.59
C PHE A 242 -8.84 4.38 -11.83
N ASP A 243 -10.06 4.87 -11.82
CA ASP A 243 -10.63 5.85 -12.73
C ASP A 243 -11.44 6.85 -11.90
N PRO A 244 -11.12 8.15 -11.91
CA PRO A 244 -11.76 9.12 -11.02
C PRO A 244 -13.26 9.30 -11.31
N GLN A 245 -13.67 9.30 -12.60
CA GLN A 245 -15.07 9.47 -12.98
C GLN A 245 -15.89 8.23 -12.62
N LYS A 246 -15.36 7.04 -12.93
CA LYS A 246 -16.01 5.77 -12.57
C LYS A 246 -16.08 5.57 -11.06
N SER A 247 -15.07 6.02 -10.32
CA SER A 247 -15.08 5.98 -8.85
C SER A 247 -16.24 6.78 -8.28
N TRP A 248 -16.48 8.00 -8.76
CA TRP A 248 -17.60 8.81 -8.33
C TRP A 248 -18.95 8.19 -8.71
N SER A 249 -19.08 7.64 -9.93
CA SER A 249 -20.33 6.95 -10.32
C SER A 249 -20.62 5.78 -9.39
N LEU A 250 -19.62 4.94 -9.09
CA LEU A 250 -19.80 3.80 -8.19
C LEU A 250 -20.14 4.22 -6.76
N ILE A 251 -19.59 5.34 -6.27
CA ILE A 251 -19.93 5.86 -4.94
C ILE A 251 -21.42 6.16 -4.84
N LEU A 252 -22.00 6.76 -5.88
CA LEU A 252 -23.43 7.06 -5.94
C LEU A 252 -24.28 5.80 -6.15
N ASP A 253 -23.96 5.02 -7.17
CA ASP A 253 -24.77 3.90 -7.63
C ASP A 253 -24.84 2.77 -6.60
N GLU A 254 -23.70 2.46 -5.96
CA GLU A 254 -23.55 1.36 -5.01
C GLU A 254 -23.62 1.81 -3.54
N LYS A 255 -23.91 3.09 -3.27
CA LYS A 255 -24.01 3.65 -1.92
C LYS A 255 -22.76 3.36 -1.09
N ILE A 256 -21.58 3.61 -1.67
CA ILE A 256 -20.32 3.40 -1.00
C ILE A 256 -20.27 4.22 0.29
N SER A 257 -19.84 3.58 1.38
CA SER A 257 -19.69 4.23 2.68
C SER A 257 -18.24 4.50 3.06
N THR A 258 -17.29 3.70 2.56
CA THR A 258 -15.88 3.81 2.92
C THR A 258 -14.97 3.46 1.75
N SER A 259 -13.78 4.08 1.69
CA SER A 259 -12.73 3.68 0.76
C SER A 259 -11.34 4.13 1.22
N TYR A 260 -10.30 3.53 0.64
CA TYR A 260 -8.91 3.97 0.81
C TYR A 260 -8.41 4.61 -0.46
N ALA A 261 -7.70 5.73 -0.32
CA ALA A 261 -7.16 6.48 -1.44
C ALA A 261 -5.76 7.01 -1.12
N VAL A 262 -4.89 7.11 -2.11
CA VAL A 262 -3.66 7.90 -1.98
C VAL A 262 -3.92 9.36 -2.37
N PRO A 263 -3.11 10.34 -1.87
CA PRO A 263 -3.34 11.75 -2.14
C PRO A 263 -3.51 12.10 -3.61
N ALA A 264 -2.73 11.50 -4.50
CA ALA A 264 -2.84 11.73 -5.94
C ALA A 264 -4.22 11.34 -6.50
N MET A 265 -4.80 10.23 -6.04
CA MET A 265 -6.14 9.80 -6.47
C MET A 265 -7.20 10.78 -6.00
N LEU A 266 -7.12 11.22 -4.75
CA LEU A 266 -8.03 12.25 -4.22
C LEU A 266 -7.96 13.53 -5.05
N ASN A 267 -6.75 13.98 -5.41
CA ASN A 267 -6.59 15.15 -6.26
C ASN A 267 -7.17 14.96 -7.67
N PHE A 268 -7.02 13.78 -8.29
CA PHE A 268 -7.65 13.49 -9.58
C PHE A 268 -9.18 13.44 -9.47
N MET A 269 -9.72 12.93 -8.38
CA MET A 269 -11.17 12.90 -8.14
C MET A 269 -11.76 14.31 -7.98
N LEU A 270 -11.03 15.25 -7.37
CA LEU A 270 -11.45 16.66 -7.28
C LEU A 270 -11.49 17.38 -8.65
N GLN A 271 -10.79 16.85 -9.66
CA GLN A 271 -10.78 17.43 -11.00
C GLN A 271 -11.94 16.97 -11.88
N VAL A 272 -12.75 16.00 -11.42
CA VAL A 272 -13.92 15.54 -12.16
C VAL A 272 -14.98 16.66 -12.17
N PRO A 273 -15.45 17.08 -13.35
CA PRO A 273 -16.45 18.14 -13.44
C PRO A 273 -17.71 17.80 -12.63
N ASP A 274 -18.26 18.84 -12.00
CA ASP A 274 -19.55 18.77 -11.31
C ASP A 274 -19.64 17.78 -10.12
N PHE A 275 -18.50 17.26 -9.64
CA PHE A 275 -18.49 16.33 -8.51
C PHE A 275 -19.15 16.93 -7.24
N ASP A 276 -19.07 18.25 -7.08
CA ASP A 276 -19.63 19.02 -5.97
C ASP A 276 -21.16 19.17 -6.00
N LYS A 277 -21.82 18.75 -7.08
CA LYS A 277 -23.28 18.85 -7.26
C LYS A 277 -24.05 17.63 -6.80
N TYR A 278 -23.40 16.57 -6.40
CA TYR A 278 -24.02 15.32 -6.02
C TYR A 278 -24.14 15.13 -4.51
N ASP A 279 -25.02 14.24 -4.10
CA ASP A 279 -25.20 13.85 -2.70
C ASP A 279 -24.22 12.73 -2.32
N TRP A 280 -23.20 13.07 -1.55
CA TRP A 280 -22.18 12.14 -1.06
C TRP A 280 -22.48 11.59 0.34
N SER A 281 -23.68 11.75 0.86
CA SER A 281 -24.06 11.40 2.24
C SER A 281 -23.86 9.94 2.61
N SER A 282 -23.81 9.03 1.63
CA SER A 282 -23.47 7.63 1.87
C SER A 282 -21.98 7.45 2.24
N LEU A 283 -21.10 8.31 1.72
CA LEU A 283 -19.66 8.21 1.91
C LEU A 283 -19.24 8.87 3.23
N ARG A 284 -18.97 8.05 4.23
CA ARG A 284 -18.59 8.51 5.56
C ARG A 284 -17.16 9.02 5.64
N TRP A 285 -16.23 8.36 4.94
CA TRP A 285 -14.83 8.79 4.91
C TRP A 285 -14.05 8.14 3.76
N PHE A 286 -12.99 8.87 3.36
CA PHE A 286 -11.80 8.30 2.73
C PHE A 286 -10.67 8.22 3.74
N MET A 287 -10.00 7.07 3.84
CA MET A 287 -8.72 6.97 4.54
C MET A 287 -7.58 7.16 3.54
N SER A 288 -6.73 8.16 3.80
CA SER A 288 -5.59 8.48 2.94
C SER A 288 -4.27 8.24 3.65
N GLY A 289 -3.33 7.65 2.92
CA GLY A 289 -1.99 7.36 3.42
C GLY A 289 -0.99 7.07 2.30
N GLY A 290 0.21 6.63 2.68
CA GLY A 290 1.30 6.30 1.75
C GLY A 290 2.12 7.49 1.25
N ALA A 291 1.58 8.71 1.35
CA ALA A 291 2.26 9.98 1.04
C ALA A 291 1.64 11.12 1.87
N PRO A 292 2.34 12.26 2.04
CA PRO A 292 1.76 13.46 2.66
C PRO A 292 0.52 13.94 1.91
N LEU A 293 -0.54 14.25 2.65
CA LEU A 293 -1.78 14.80 2.10
C LEU A 293 -1.82 16.32 2.30
N PRO A 294 -1.97 17.13 1.24
CA PRO A 294 -2.11 18.58 1.36
C PRO A 294 -3.36 18.96 2.16
N VAL A 295 -3.23 19.92 3.05
CA VAL A 295 -4.35 20.44 3.87
C VAL A 295 -5.48 20.99 2.99
N GLU A 296 -5.14 21.57 1.85
CA GLU A 296 -6.12 22.11 0.91
C GLU A 296 -7.01 21.01 0.29
N THR A 297 -6.45 19.83 0.05
CA THR A 297 -7.23 18.66 -0.38
C THR A 297 -8.24 18.24 0.69
N ILE A 298 -7.84 18.22 1.97
CA ILE A 298 -8.74 17.88 3.08
C ILE A 298 -9.90 18.90 3.16
N LYS A 299 -9.58 20.20 3.02
CA LYS A 299 -10.59 21.27 3.03
C LYS A 299 -11.60 21.12 1.89
N ALA A 300 -11.11 20.91 0.66
CA ALA A 300 -11.98 20.76 -0.51
C ALA A 300 -12.99 19.62 -0.36
N TYR A 301 -12.56 18.47 0.18
CA TYR A 301 -13.49 17.38 0.47
C TYR A 301 -14.47 17.70 1.60
N LYS A 302 -14.00 18.40 2.65
CA LYS A 302 -14.88 18.79 3.75
C LYS A 302 -15.98 19.78 3.32
N GLU A 303 -15.70 20.66 2.37
CA GLU A 303 -16.70 21.59 1.80
C GLU A 303 -17.88 20.88 1.13
N VAL A 304 -17.65 19.68 0.59
CA VAL A 304 -18.71 18.83 0.01
C VAL A 304 -19.22 17.75 0.98
N GLY A 305 -18.86 17.85 2.26
CA GLY A 305 -19.36 16.97 3.32
C GLY A 305 -18.64 15.63 3.45
N ILE A 306 -17.51 15.44 2.78
CA ILE A 306 -16.72 14.19 2.84
C ILE A 306 -15.56 14.36 3.83
N ASP A 307 -15.45 13.43 4.78
CA ASP A 307 -14.33 13.41 5.71
C ASP A 307 -13.13 12.62 5.15
N ILE A 308 -11.95 13.23 5.28
CA ILE A 308 -10.69 12.56 4.97
C ILE A 308 -9.98 12.23 6.27
N THR A 309 -9.68 10.97 6.49
CA THR A 309 -8.84 10.50 7.59
C THR A 309 -7.42 10.26 7.08
N GLN A 310 -6.42 10.76 7.79
CA GLN A 310 -5.03 10.52 7.44
C GLN A 310 -4.48 9.35 8.26
N ALA A 311 -3.79 8.42 7.59
CA ALA A 311 -3.19 7.26 8.23
C ALA A 311 -1.72 7.11 7.81
N PHE A 312 -0.92 6.60 8.73
CA PHE A 312 0.45 6.17 8.46
C PHE A 312 0.59 4.68 8.71
N GLY A 313 1.26 4.03 7.79
CA GLY A 313 1.52 2.61 7.85
C GLY A 313 2.50 2.16 6.79
N MET A 314 2.82 0.88 6.86
CA MET A 314 3.79 0.26 5.97
C MET A 314 3.44 -1.22 5.76
N THR A 315 4.00 -1.80 4.72
CA THR A 315 3.82 -3.23 4.43
C THR A 315 4.26 -4.08 5.62
N GLU A 316 5.37 -3.72 6.26
CA GLU A 316 5.97 -4.44 7.39
C GLU A 316 5.12 -4.43 8.66
N ALA A 317 4.13 -3.52 8.75
CA ALA A 317 3.19 -3.47 9.86
C ALA A 317 1.78 -3.97 9.49
N CYS A 318 1.63 -4.67 8.36
CA CYS A 318 0.35 -5.17 7.86
C CYS A 318 -0.70 -4.05 7.67
N GLY A 319 -0.27 -2.88 7.24
CA GLY A 319 -1.13 -1.72 7.00
C GLY A 319 -0.85 -0.55 7.94
N ALA A 320 -1.89 0.16 8.34
CA ALA A 320 -1.76 1.36 9.17
C ALA A 320 -1.44 1.02 10.63
N VAL A 321 -0.60 1.87 11.24
CA VAL A 321 -0.25 1.82 12.68
C VAL A 321 -0.83 2.97 13.47
N CYS A 322 -1.21 4.06 12.80
CA CYS A 322 -1.91 5.20 13.40
C CYS A 322 -2.79 5.90 12.37
N MET A 323 -3.77 6.66 12.86
CA MET A 323 -4.64 7.49 12.04
C MET A 323 -5.18 8.70 12.81
N VAL A 324 -5.56 9.73 12.06
CA VAL A 324 -6.39 10.84 12.55
C VAL A 324 -7.84 10.43 12.39
N GLY A 325 -8.63 10.46 13.45
CA GLY A 325 -10.08 10.24 13.37
C GLY A 325 -10.80 11.35 12.58
N PRO A 326 -12.01 11.08 12.07
CA PRO A 326 -12.79 12.07 11.30
C PRO A 326 -13.04 13.36 12.08
N GLU A 327 -13.25 13.26 13.40
CA GLU A 327 -13.47 14.38 14.32
C GLU A 327 -12.29 15.34 14.41
N ASP A 328 -11.08 14.82 14.22
CA ASP A 328 -9.82 15.58 14.31
C ASP A 328 -9.24 15.94 12.93
N GLY A 329 -9.83 15.46 11.84
CA GLY A 329 -9.29 15.55 10.48
C GLY A 329 -8.86 16.97 10.08
N MET A 330 -9.70 17.96 10.35
CA MET A 330 -9.38 19.37 10.09
C MET A 330 -8.47 19.97 11.17
N ARG A 331 -8.73 19.69 12.46
CA ARG A 331 -7.98 20.26 13.59
C ARG A 331 -6.52 19.80 13.60
N LYS A 332 -6.27 18.57 13.19
CA LYS A 332 -4.95 17.93 13.15
C LYS A 332 -4.47 17.65 11.71
N ALA A 333 -4.93 18.45 10.76
CA ALA A 333 -4.48 18.35 9.38
C ALA A 333 -2.94 18.42 9.28
N GLY A 334 -2.34 17.46 8.56
CA GLY A 334 -0.89 17.27 8.48
C GLY A 334 -0.31 16.32 9.53
N SER A 335 -1.08 15.94 10.56
CA SER A 335 -0.73 14.81 11.44
C SER A 335 -1.15 13.50 10.80
N VAL A 336 -0.50 12.40 11.19
CA VAL A 336 -0.91 11.03 10.88
C VAL A 336 -1.62 10.35 12.06
N GLY A 337 -1.93 11.11 13.10
CA GLY A 337 -2.83 10.71 14.18
C GLY A 337 -2.18 10.01 15.36
N LYS A 338 -2.99 9.20 16.02
CA LYS A 338 -2.64 8.40 17.19
C LYS A 338 -2.59 6.92 16.82
N ALA A 339 -1.91 6.14 17.67
CA ALA A 339 -1.77 4.70 17.48
C ALA A 339 -3.13 4.00 17.36
N PHE A 340 -3.19 2.98 16.53
CA PHE A 340 -4.32 2.05 16.46
C PHE A 340 -4.49 1.31 17.80
N PHE A 341 -5.69 0.79 18.06
CA PHE A 341 -6.08 0.25 19.35
C PHE A 341 -5.11 -0.82 19.93
N HIS A 342 -4.62 -1.71 19.08
CA HIS A 342 -3.65 -2.76 19.45
C HIS A 342 -2.22 -2.43 18.99
N THR A 343 -1.85 -1.16 18.94
CA THR A 343 -0.53 -0.71 18.50
C THR A 343 0.05 0.26 19.51
N GLU A 344 1.32 0.08 19.83
CA GLU A 344 2.09 1.03 20.62
C GLU A 344 3.06 1.77 19.67
N LEU A 345 3.14 3.09 19.84
CA LEU A 345 4.07 3.94 19.08
C LEU A 345 4.93 4.75 20.07
N ARG A 346 6.21 4.82 19.78
CA ARG A 346 7.17 5.64 20.51
C ARG A 346 7.92 6.54 19.54
N ILE A 347 8.37 7.70 20.02
CA ILE A 347 9.34 8.56 19.35
C ILE A 347 10.63 8.44 20.17
N VAL A 348 11.71 7.97 19.54
CA VAL A 348 12.94 7.65 20.26
C VAL A 348 14.17 8.33 19.64
N ASP A 349 15.18 8.55 20.48
CA ASP A 349 16.51 8.97 20.02
C ASP A 349 17.33 7.80 19.42
N ALA A 350 18.57 8.08 19.05
CA ALA A 350 19.49 7.08 18.46
C ALA A 350 19.81 5.91 19.41
N GLU A 351 19.72 6.13 20.72
CA GLU A 351 19.93 5.15 21.78
C GLU A 351 18.66 4.36 22.12
N GLY A 352 17.52 4.65 21.45
CA GLY A 352 16.22 4.00 21.67
C GLY A 352 15.46 4.50 22.91
N LYS A 353 15.85 5.64 23.47
CA LYS A 353 15.20 6.26 24.62
C LYS A 353 14.03 7.15 24.17
N ASP A 354 12.93 7.08 24.92
CA ASP A 354 11.75 7.92 24.66
C ASP A 354 12.05 9.41 24.70
N LEU A 355 11.56 10.12 23.71
CA LEU A 355 11.61 11.57 23.63
C LEU A 355 10.30 12.20 24.13
N PRO A 356 10.37 13.35 24.84
CA PRO A 356 9.18 14.08 25.25
C PRO A 356 8.45 14.69 24.05
N ALA A 357 7.21 15.13 24.27
CA ALA A 357 6.43 15.86 23.26
C ALA A 357 7.20 17.05 22.69
N GLY A 358 7.02 17.32 21.40
CA GLY A 358 7.70 18.39 20.68
C GLY A 358 9.14 18.07 20.24
N ARG A 359 9.72 16.92 20.60
CA ARG A 359 11.06 16.49 20.16
C ARG A 359 10.93 15.52 18.99
N GLU A 360 11.81 15.69 18.01
CA GLU A 360 11.90 14.84 16.83
C GLU A 360 12.78 13.62 17.10
N GLY A 361 12.34 12.45 16.62
CA GLY A 361 13.06 11.20 16.73
C GLY A 361 12.47 10.13 15.83
N GLU A 362 13.06 8.93 15.85
CA GLU A 362 12.56 7.81 15.07
C GLU A 362 11.20 7.34 15.62
N ILE A 363 10.24 7.11 14.71
CA ILE A 363 8.98 6.44 15.04
C ILE A 363 9.26 4.95 15.10
N ILE A 364 9.01 4.32 16.25
CA ILE A 364 9.05 2.87 16.39
C ILE A 364 7.68 2.33 16.77
N ALA A 365 7.35 1.13 16.28
CA ALA A 365 6.05 0.52 16.46
C ALA A 365 6.16 -0.87 17.09
N ARG A 366 5.24 -1.18 18.01
CA ARG A 366 5.04 -2.52 18.55
C ARG A 366 3.57 -2.89 18.41
N SER A 367 3.31 -3.97 17.70
CA SER A 367 1.97 -4.48 17.44
C SER A 367 2.04 -5.95 17.03
N PRO A 368 1.01 -6.75 17.32
CA PRO A 368 0.93 -8.10 16.78
C PRO A 368 0.73 -8.13 15.25
N THR A 369 0.56 -6.97 14.61
CA THR A 369 0.44 -6.82 13.17
C THR A 369 1.79 -6.79 12.46
N ILE A 370 2.90 -6.59 13.19
CA ILE A 370 4.24 -6.51 12.61
C ILE A 370 4.58 -7.81 11.88
N MET A 371 5.23 -7.69 10.74
CA MET A 371 5.69 -8.81 9.94
C MET A 371 6.50 -9.80 10.77
N LYS A 372 6.44 -11.07 10.39
CA LYS A 372 7.25 -12.11 11.01
C LYS A 372 8.75 -11.88 10.74
N GLU A 373 9.07 -11.60 9.49
CA GLU A 373 10.44 -11.45 9.00
C GLU A 373 10.47 -10.84 7.59
N TYR A 374 11.62 -10.41 7.14
CA TYR A 374 11.91 -10.32 5.71
C TYR A 374 12.33 -11.70 5.20
N TRP A 375 11.69 -12.16 4.13
CA TRP A 375 11.91 -13.49 3.54
C TRP A 375 13.39 -13.73 3.22
N ASN A 376 13.95 -14.81 3.77
CA ASN A 376 15.37 -15.19 3.62
C ASN A 376 16.40 -14.10 3.99
N LEU A 377 16.03 -13.07 4.76
CA LEU A 377 16.90 -11.96 5.12
C LEU A 377 16.98 -11.76 6.65
N PRO A 378 17.58 -12.71 7.41
CA PRO A 378 17.59 -12.66 8.88
C PRO A 378 18.32 -11.43 9.43
N LYS A 379 19.39 -10.96 8.77
CA LYS A 379 20.10 -9.74 9.18
C LYS A 379 19.21 -8.49 9.03
N ALA A 380 18.57 -8.33 7.88
CA ALA A 380 17.67 -7.19 7.66
C ALA A 380 16.45 -7.25 8.60
N THR A 381 15.98 -8.44 8.95
CA THR A 381 14.92 -8.64 9.96
C THR A 381 15.39 -8.17 11.34
N ALA A 382 16.56 -8.59 11.79
CA ALA A 382 17.13 -8.19 13.08
C ALA A 382 17.47 -6.69 13.16
N GLU A 383 17.82 -6.06 12.04
CA GLU A 383 18.01 -4.61 11.95
C GLU A 383 16.68 -3.84 12.05
N ALA A 384 15.61 -4.38 11.46
CA ALA A 384 14.30 -3.73 11.43
C ALA A 384 13.49 -3.99 12.72
N ILE A 385 13.64 -5.16 13.34
CA ILE A 385 12.91 -5.53 14.57
C ILE A 385 13.94 -5.73 15.69
N ARG A 386 13.98 -4.76 16.62
CA ARG A 386 14.91 -4.75 17.75
C ARG A 386 14.12 -4.71 19.06
N ASP A 387 14.41 -5.62 19.97
CA ASP A 387 13.75 -5.70 21.28
C ASP A 387 12.21 -5.70 21.22
N GLY A 388 11.65 -6.32 20.17
CA GLY A 388 10.21 -6.41 19.91
C GLY A 388 9.59 -5.14 19.32
N TRP A 389 10.40 -4.13 18.96
CA TRP A 389 9.98 -2.92 18.27
C TRP A 389 10.42 -2.92 16.82
N TYR A 390 9.49 -2.60 15.94
CA TYR A 390 9.80 -2.35 14.54
C TYR A 390 10.26 -0.89 14.37
N HIS A 391 11.44 -0.72 13.81
CA HIS A 391 12.06 0.56 13.49
C HIS A 391 11.62 0.99 12.09
N THR A 392 10.78 2.04 12.02
CA THR A 392 10.17 2.44 10.75
C THR A 392 11.14 3.12 9.79
N GLY A 393 12.20 3.71 10.34
CA GLY A 393 13.10 4.58 9.60
C GLY A 393 12.48 5.92 9.22
N ASP A 394 11.30 6.24 9.75
CA ASP A 394 10.63 7.53 9.59
C ASP A 394 10.84 8.37 10.86
N ILE A 395 11.17 9.66 10.68
CA ILE A 395 11.28 10.63 11.76
C ILE A 395 9.94 11.30 11.96
N GLY A 396 9.53 11.42 13.20
CA GLY A 396 8.31 12.10 13.59
C GLY A 396 8.44 12.89 14.87
N VAL A 397 7.41 13.65 15.14
CA VAL A 397 7.24 14.40 16.40
C VAL A 397 5.85 14.10 16.95
N ARG A 398 5.76 13.91 18.25
CA ARG A 398 4.49 13.75 18.97
C ARG A 398 4.15 15.05 19.70
N ASP A 399 2.93 15.56 19.51
CA ASP A 399 2.45 16.71 20.27
C ASP A 399 1.99 16.32 21.69
N GLU A 400 1.61 17.31 22.48
CA GLU A 400 1.15 17.10 23.87
C GLU A 400 -0.17 16.32 23.96
N GLU A 401 -0.98 16.32 22.89
CA GLU A 401 -2.21 15.54 22.78
C GLU A 401 -1.96 14.09 22.30
N GLY A 402 -0.71 13.75 21.93
CA GLY A 402 -0.31 12.43 21.46
C GLY A 402 -0.42 12.21 19.95
N PHE A 403 -0.75 13.24 19.15
CA PHE A 403 -0.77 13.15 17.70
C PHE A 403 0.64 13.18 17.11
N ILE A 404 0.89 12.30 16.16
CA ILE A 404 2.19 12.16 15.48
C ILE A 404 2.14 12.91 14.15
N THR A 405 3.17 13.70 13.88
CA THR A 405 3.45 14.30 12.58
C THR A 405 4.75 13.72 12.04
N ILE A 406 4.73 13.18 10.82
CA ILE A 406 5.93 12.70 10.13
C ILE A 406 6.70 13.90 9.62
N ARG A 407 8.03 13.90 9.84
CA ARG A 407 8.94 14.93 9.33
C ARG A 407 9.57 14.48 8.02
N ASP A 408 10.23 13.33 8.03
CA ASP A 408 10.86 12.74 6.84
C ASP A 408 11.33 11.32 7.14
N ARG A 409 12.07 10.74 6.20
CA ARG A 409 12.80 9.48 6.41
C ARG A 409 14.23 9.73 6.87
N ILE A 410 14.72 8.94 7.82
CA ILE A 410 16.11 9.02 8.31
C ILE A 410 17.11 9.04 7.16
N LYS A 411 16.92 8.19 6.16
CA LYS A 411 17.80 8.06 4.98
C LYS A 411 17.69 9.19 3.94
N ASP A 412 16.62 9.96 3.99
CA ASP A 412 16.38 11.08 3.07
C ASP A 412 16.72 12.43 3.71
N MET A 413 16.88 12.46 5.04
CA MET A 413 17.31 13.64 5.79
C MET A 413 18.68 14.11 5.30
N ILE A 414 18.81 15.41 5.13
CA ILE A 414 20.01 16.08 4.64
C ILE A 414 20.71 16.73 5.84
N ILE A 415 21.99 16.48 6.02
CA ILE A 415 22.77 17.11 7.07
C ILE A 415 23.57 18.28 6.47
N SER A 416 23.04 19.49 6.63
CA SER A 416 23.64 20.71 6.05
C SER A 416 24.27 21.58 7.13
N GLY A 417 25.57 21.64 7.15
CA GLY A 417 26.31 22.44 8.14
C GLY A 417 26.11 21.98 9.60
N GLY A 418 25.82 20.68 9.81
CA GLY A 418 25.51 20.12 11.12
C GLY A 418 24.04 20.20 11.53
N GLU A 419 23.19 20.82 10.71
CA GLU A 419 21.75 20.96 10.95
C GLU A 419 20.96 19.98 10.08
N ASN A 420 19.90 19.41 10.65
CA ASN A 420 19.00 18.52 9.92
C ASN A 420 18.06 19.31 9.01
N VAL A 421 18.06 18.99 7.73
CA VAL A 421 17.10 19.50 6.76
C VAL A 421 16.24 18.35 6.29
N TYR A 422 14.94 18.52 6.43
CA TYR A 422 13.96 17.52 6.00
C TYR A 422 13.45 17.88 4.61
N PRO A 423 13.78 17.09 3.57
CA PRO A 423 13.29 17.32 2.23
C PRO A 423 11.80 17.60 2.15
N ALA A 424 10.98 16.87 2.89
CA ALA A 424 9.53 17.06 2.89
C ALA A 424 9.09 18.47 3.32
N GLU A 425 9.79 19.11 4.26
CA GLU A 425 9.51 20.50 4.67
C GLU A 425 9.77 21.48 3.53
N VAL A 426 10.88 21.29 2.83
CA VAL A 426 11.25 22.15 1.69
C VAL A 426 10.29 21.91 0.51
N GLU A 427 9.96 20.66 0.22
CA GLU A 427 8.99 20.26 -0.81
C GLU A 427 7.62 20.92 -0.58
N LEU A 428 7.13 20.92 0.68
CA LEU A 428 5.87 21.58 1.04
C LEU A 428 5.87 23.09 0.76
N VAL A 429 7.02 23.77 0.93
CA VAL A 429 7.14 25.19 0.59
C VAL A 429 7.14 25.37 -0.91
N LEU A 430 7.92 24.56 -1.64
CA LEU A 430 7.98 24.60 -3.10
C LEU A 430 6.62 24.38 -3.75
N MET A 431 5.85 23.39 -3.26
CA MET A 431 4.52 23.05 -3.78
C MET A 431 3.47 24.17 -3.59
N LYS A 432 3.74 25.19 -2.78
CA LYS A 432 2.89 26.39 -2.67
C LYS A 432 3.13 27.41 -3.78
N HIS A 433 4.14 27.20 -4.61
CA HIS A 433 4.38 28.07 -5.76
C HIS A 433 3.36 27.78 -6.87
N PRO A 434 2.66 28.80 -7.44
CA PRO A 434 1.57 28.57 -8.39
C PRO A 434 1.99 27.83 -9.65
N GLU A 435 3.23 28.02 -10.12
CA GLU A 435 3.77 27.41 -11.34
C GLU A 435 4.47 26.07 -11.13
N ILE A 436 4.56 25.58 -9.90
CA ILE A 436 5.13 24.25 -9.62
C ILE A 436 4.01 23.21 -9.62
N LEU A 437 4.19 22.18 -10.45
CA LEU A 437 3.30 21.00 -10.50
C LEU A 437 3.72 19.97 -9.46
N GLU A 438 5.03 19.68 -9.41
CA GLU A 438 5.63 18.73 -8.48
C GLU A 438 7.03 19.18 -8.08
N ALA A 439 7.45 18.80 -6.88
CA ALA A 439 8.80 19.05 -6.39
C ALA A 439 9.32 17.85 -5.59
N ALA A 440 10.62 17.59 -5.72
CA ALA A 440 11.38 16.70 -4.86
C ALA A 440 12.67 17.36 -4.44
N VAL A 441 13.12 17.11 -3.22
CA VAL A 441 14.38 17.64 -2.69
C VAL A 441 15.29 16.50 -2.29
N ILE A 442 16.55 16.59 -2.69
CA ILE A 442 17.63 15.65 -2.37
C ILE A 442 18.81 16.35 -1.75
N GLY A 443 19.63 15.64 -1.00
CA GLY A 443 20.95 16.10 -0.60
C GLY A 443 21.93 15.95 -1.76
N GLN A 444 22.71 17.01 -2.02
CA GLN A 444 23.88 16.99 -2.88
C GLN A 444 25.13 17.27 -2.04
N GLU A 445 26.22 16.60 -2.34
CA GLU A 445 27.50 16.88 -1.68
C GLU A 445 27.92 18.34 -1.82
N SER A 446 28.37 18.93 -0.71
CA SER A 446 28.83 20.30 -0.63
C SER A 446 30.13 20.36 0.17
N GLN A 447 31.20 20.84 -0.45
CA GLN A 447 32.50 21.00 0.23
C GLN A 447 32.40 21.88 1.48
N LYS A 448 31.44 22.83 1.49
CA LYS A 448 31.30 23.79 2.59
C LYS A 448 30.39 23.28 3.71
N TRP A 449 29.37 22.46 3.37
CA TRP A 449 28.26 22.16 4.29
C TRP A 449 28.08 20.66 4.56
N GLY A 450 28.92 19.79 3.97
CA GLY A 450 28.74 18.32 3.94
C GLY A 450 27.70 17.96 2.88
N ASP A 451 26.45 18.18 3.16
CA ASP A 451 25.34 18.14 2.18
C ASP A 451 24.64 19.47 2.07
N SER A 452 23.96 19.69 0.96
CA SER A 452 23.07 20.84 0.78
C SER A 452 21.78 20.42 0.06
N PRO A 453 20.63 21.04 0.40
CA PRO A 453 19.38 20.78 -0.30
C PRO A 453 19.46 21.19 -1.76
N PHE A 454 18.97 20.32 -2.66
CA PHE A 454 18.84 20.58 -4.08
C PHE A 454 17.42 20.21 -4.53
N ALA A 455 16.75 21.14 -5.21
CA ALA A 455 15.37 20.97 -5.64
C ALA A 455 15.30 20.41 -7.06
N ILE A 456 14.40 19.46 -7.30
CA ILE A 456 14.02 18.96 -8.62
C ILE A 456 12.55 19.30 -8.80
N VAL A 457 12.23 20.06 -9.85
CA VAL A 457 10.92 20.68 -10.05
C VAL A 457 10.32 20.26 -11.39
N VAL A 458 9.05 19.90 -11.37
CA VAL A 458 8.20 19.80 -12.55
C VAL A 458 7.37 21.07 -12.62
N SER A 459 7.55 21.85 -13.69
CA SER A 459 6.83 23.10 -13.89
C SER A 459 5.51 22.88 -14.64
N LYS A 460 4.48 23.68 -14.32
CA LYS A 460 3.21 23.72 -15.07
C LYS A 460 3.32 24.42 -16.41
N SER A 461 4.26 25.35 -16.52
CA SER A 461 4.48 26.17 -17.73
C SER A 461 5.96 26.31 -18.06
N PRO A 462 6.34 26.40 -19.33
CA PRO A 462 7.69 26.75 -19.72
C PRO A 462 8.00 28.20 -19.32
N GLY A 463 9.11 28.43 -18.63
CA GLY A 463 9.58 29.78 -18.29
C GLY A 463 9.80 30.05 -16.80
N LEU A 464 9.40 29.14 -15.91
CA LEU A 464 9.76 29.22 -14.50
C LEU A 464 11.28 29.11 -14.35
N SER A 465 11.91 30.11 -13.75
CA SER A 465 13.36 30.17 -13.56
C SER A 465 13.79 29.64 -12.20
N GLU A 466 15.05 29.18 -12.11
CA GLU A 466 15.67 28.79 -10.85
C GLU A 466 15.60 29.92 -9.81
N SER A 467 15.87 31.17 -10.22
CA SER A 467 15.84 32.31 -9.32
C SER A 467 14.46 32.56 -8.70
N GLU A 468 13.38 32.34 -9.46
CA GLU A 468 12.00 32.49 -8.96
C GLU A 468 11.69 31.40 -7.93
N VAL A 469 12.09 30.15 -8.20
CA VAL A 469 11.91 29.03 -7.27
C VAL A 469 12.66 29.26 -5.96
N LEU A 470 13.94 29.68 -6.04
CA LEU A 470 14.75 29.97 -4.85
C LEU A 470 14.20 31.16 -4.07
N SER A 471 13.81 32.26 -4.77
CA SER A 471 13.21 33.43 -4.14
C SER A 471 11.88 33.12 -3.46
N HIS A 472 11.10 32.13 -3.98
CA HIS A 472 9.88 31.70 -3.33
C HIS A 472 10.13 31.06 -1.96
N CYS A 473 11.27 30.40 -1.77
CA CYS A 473 11.65 29.79 -0.50
C CYS A 473 12.21 30.80 0.51
N ASP A 474 12.73 31.93 0.03
CA ASP A 474 13.35 32.93 0.91
C ASP A 474 12.34 33.56 1.88
N GLY A 475 12.76 33.74 3.12
CA GLY A 475 11.87 34.22 4.21
C GLY A 475 10.81 33.20 4.68
N LYS A 476 10.63 32.06 3.97
CA LYS A 476 9.70 30.99 4.37
C LYS A 476 10.43 29.80 5.02
N LEU A 477 11.72 29.66 4.75
CA LEU A 477 12.59 28.63 5.30
C LEU A 477 13.82 29.26 5.96
N ALA A 478 14.36 28.59 6.96
CA ALA A 478 15.65 28.96 7.54
C ALA A 478 16.77 28.86 6.47
N ARG A 479 17.80 29.71 6.55
CA ARG A 479 18.86 29.82 5.52
C ARG A 479 19.55 28.51 5.18
N PHE A 480 19.75 27.63 6.15
CA PHE A 480 20.39 26.32 5.95
C PHE A 480 19.47 25.32 5.24
N LYS A 481 18.14 25.53 5.24
CA LYS A 481 17.14 24.72 4.55
C LYS A 481 16.89 25.15 3.10
N LEU A 482 17.37 26.32 2.71
CA LEU A 482 17.15 26.84 1.35
C LEU A 482 17.87 25.95 0.34
N PRO A 483 17.18 25.50 -0.73
CA PRO A 483 17.84 24.81 -1.84
C PRO A 483 18.99 25.65 -2.39
N LYS A 484 20.09 24.98 -2.75
CA LYS A 484 21.29 25.64 -3.33
C LYS A 484 21.31 25.60 -4.86
N GLY A 485 20.34 24.92 -5.44
CA GLY A 485 20.12 24.86 -6.88
C GLY A 485 18.79 24.19 -7.19
N VAL A 486 18.36 24.34 -8.44
CA VAL A 486 17.12 23.78 -8.95
C VAL A 486 17.37 23.12 -10.31
N ALA A 487 16.89 21.90 -10.49
CA ALA A 487 16.79 21.27 -11.79
C ALA A 487 15.33 21.16 -12.21
N PHE A 488 15.05 21.41 -13.48
CA PHE A 488 13.73 21.20 -14.06
C PHE A 488 13.70 19.87 -14.83
N VAL A 489 12.62 19.11 -14.64
CA VAL A 489 12.38 17.82 -15.30
C VAL A 489 10.94 17.77 -15.79
N ASP A 490 10.68 16.94 -16.81
CA ASP A 490 9.32 16.72 -17.31
C ASP A 490 8.47 15.93 -16.33
N GLU A 491 9.09 14.96 -15.63
CA GLU A 491 8.42 14.13 -14.62
C GLU A 491 9.39 13.67 -13.53
N LEU A 492 8.88 13.41 -12.32
CA LEU A 492 9.64 12.82 -11.23
C LEU A 492 9.62 11.28 -11.33
N PRO A 493 10.78 10.59 -11.20
CA PRO A 493 10.82 9.14 -11.20
C PRO A 493 10.06 8.60 -9.98
N ARG A 494 9.12 7.70 -10.23
CA ARG A 494 8.25 7.12 -9.21
C ARG A 494 8.35 5.61 -9.18
N ASN A 495 8.10 5.06 -8.01
CA ASN A 495 7.82 3.65 -7.92
C ASN A 495 6.35 3.39 -8.36
N SER A 496 6.01 2.12 -8.41
CA SER A 496 4.70 1.63 -8.84
C SER A 496 3.50 2.07 -7.97
N ILE A 497 3.76 2.61 -6.78
CA ILE A 497 2.74 3.19 -5.90
C ILE A 497 2.69 4.73 -5.99
N GLY A 498 3.37 5.30 -6.97
CA GLY A 498 3.42 6.75 -7.16
C GLY A 498 4.41 7.48 -6.22
N LYS A 499 5.20 6.77 -5.41
CA LYS A 499 6.20 7.38 -4.52
C LYS A 499 7.44 7.78 -5.30
N VAL A 500 7.89 9.02 -5.12
CA VAL A 500 9.11 9.56 -5.76
C VAL A 500 10.35 8.73 -5.34
N LEU A 501 11.15 8.35 -6.32
CA LEU A 501 12.38 7.58 -6.14
C LEU A 501 13.59 8.53 -5.98
N LYS A 502 13.76 9.13 -4.80
CA LYS A 502 14.88 10.05 -4.50
C LYS A 502 16.25 9.41 -4.78
N ARG A 503 16.40 8.08 -4.65
CA ARG A 503 17.63 7.37 -5.03
C ARG A 503 18.00 7.49 -6.51
N VAL A 504 16.98 7.57 -7.38
CA VAL A 504 17.18 7.76 -8.82
C VAL A 504 17.59 9.21 -9.07
N LEU A 505 16.91 10.16 -8.43
CA LEU A 505 17.23 11.59 -8.52
C LEU A 505 18.67 11.88 -8.05
N ARG A 506 19.13 11.28 -6.94
CA ARG A 506 20.53 11.43 -6.47
C ARG A 506 21.55 10.93 -7.49
N LYS A 507 21.22 9.90 -8.29
CA LYS A 507 22.09 9.41 -9.36
C LYS A 507 22.07 10.29 -10.61
N GLN A 508 20.91 10.88 -10.91
CA GLN A 508 20.73 11.78 -12.07
C GLN A 508 21.34 13.16 -11.83
N PHE A 509 21.29 13.63 -10.57
CA PHE A 509 21.78 14.93 -10.15
C PHE A 509 22.81 14.76 -9.03
N PRO A 510 23.97 14.11 -9.32
CA PRO A 510 25.08 14.08 -8.39
C PRO A 510 25.54 15.53 -8.17
N GLY A 511 25.95 15.87 -6.95
CA GLY A 511 26.56 17.17 -6.69
C GLY A 511 27.79 17.42 -7.55
N PRO A 512 28.38 18.65 -7.55
CA PRO A 512 29.62 18.93 -8.25
C PRO A 512 30.68 17.92 -7.79
N ALA A 513 31.43 17.36 -8.77
CA ALA A 513 32.52 16.43 -8.47
C ALA A 513 33.48 17.08 -7.44
N PRO A 514 33.99 16.31 -6.46
CA PRO A 514 35.03 16.82 -5.58
C PRO A 514 36.24 17.18 -6.45
N GLU A 515 36.71 18.45 -6.32
CA GLU A 515 37.96 18.91 -6.97
C GLU A 515 39.18 18.16 -6.44
#